data_758963522258a84a0b23cb858900fd9a
#
_entry.id   758963522258a84a0b23cb858900fd9a
#
_cell.length_a   1.000
_cell.length_b   1.000
_cell.length_c   1.000
_cell.angle_alpha   90.00
_cell.angle_beta   90.00
_cell.angle_gamma   90.00
#
_symmetry.space_group_name_H-M   'P 1'
#
loop_
_entity.id
_entity.type
_entity.pdbx_description
1 polymer ?
#
loop_
_entity_poly.entity_id
_entity_poly.type
_entity_poly.pdbx_seq_one_letter_code
_entity_poly.pdbx_strand_id
1 'polypeptide(L)'
;MRALLLKLEPIIWLLFGQGILIGTMLLTGWILVVGLLIPMGFVDASALSYDRAHGLATSWMFGVLPIGQLILAALLILPLWKGAHHVRSLLIDLGGGERDGLVGSLLYGIALVGSVMALIGVVAL
;
A
#
# COMPACT_ATOMS: atom_id res chain seq x y z
N MET A 1 -22.32 4.55 -12.33
CA MET A 1 -20.90 4.33 -12.05
C MET A 1 -20.12 5.65 -11.82
N ARG A 2 -20.11 6.57 -12.79
CA ARG A 2 -19.40 7.87 -12.66
C ARG A 2 -19.82 8.70 -11.44
N ALA A 3 -21.12 8.78 -11.15
CA ALA A 3 -21.64 9.53 -10.00
C ALA A 3 -21.19 8.93 -8.63
N LEU A 4 -21.04 7.61 -8.55
CA LEU A 4 -20.52 6.95 -7.35
C LEU A 4 -19.02 7.23 -7.16
N LEU A 5 -18.24 7.17 -8.24
CA LEU A 5 -16.81 7.50 -8.19
C LEU A 5 -16.58 8.94 -7.74
N LEU A 6 -17.37 9.91 -8.23
CA LEU A 6 -17.28 11.31 -7.78
C LEU A 6 -17.59 11.48 -6.29
N LYS A 7 -18.53 10.71 -5.74
CA LYS A 7 -18.82 10.74 -4.29
C LYS A 7 -17.71 10.12 -3.44
N LEU A 8 -16.99 9.15 -3.99
CA LEU A 8 -15.88 8.47 -3.30
C LEU A 8 -14.53 9.18 -3.54
N GLU A 9 -14.47 10.14 -4.44
CA GLU A 9 -13.25 10.85 -4.84
C GLU A 9 -12.47 11.42 -3.64
N PRO A 10 -13.07 12.06 -2.62
CA PRO A 10 -12.33 12.56 -1.47
C PRO A 10 -11.62 11.43 -0.70
N ILE A 11 -12.26 10.26 -0.56
CA ILE A 11 -11.66 9.10 0.12
C ILE A 11 -10.51 8.52 -0.72
N ILE A 12 -10.71 8.42 -2.04
CA ILE A 12 -9.66 7.96 -2.97
C ILE A 12 -8.45 8.88 -2.92
N TRP A 13 -8.65 10.20 -2.90
CA TRP A 13 -7.57 11.18 -2.77
C TRP A 13 -6.83 11.08 -1.44
N LEU A 14 -7.56 10.85 -0.34
CA LEU A 14 -6.94 10.64 0.97
C LEU A 14 -6.03 9.40 0.95
N LEU A 15 -6.53 8.26 0.46
CA LEU A 15 -5.78 7.01 0.35
C LEU A 15 -4.57 7.15 -0.60
N PHE A 16 -4.75 7.83 -1.72
CA PHE A 16 -3.68 8.12 -2.68
C PHE A 16 -2.58 8.99 -2.05
N GLY A 17 -2.95 10.09 -1.37
CA GLY A 17 -2.00 10.98 -0.71
C GLY A 17 -1.20 10.28 0.39
N GLN A 18 -1.85 9.48 1.23
CA GLN A 18 -1.17 8.65 2.24
C GLN A 18 -0.31 7.57 1.58
N GLY A 19 -0.76 6.99 0.46
CA GLY A 19 0.01 6.03 -0.33
C GLY A 19 1.30 6.62 -0.90
N ILE A 20 1.28 7.89 -1.33
CA ILE A 20 2.49 8.61 -1.75
C ILE A 20 3.47 8.74 -0.58
N LEU A 21 3.00 9.25 0.55
CA LEU A 21 3.85 9.49 1.71
C LEU A 21 4.48 8.18 2.22
N ILE A 22 3.64 7.22 2.58
CA ILE A 22 4.09 5.94 3.17
C ILE A 22 4.83 5.11 2.14
N GLY A 23 4.31 4.96 0.92
CA GLY A 23 4.95 4.18 -0.14
C GLY A 23 6.32 4.76 -0.53
N THR A 24 6.46 6.07 -0.61
CA THR A 24 7.75 6.71 -0.95
C THR A 24 8.76 6.55 0.18
N MET A 25 8.38 6.83 1.41
CA MET A 25 9.29 6.74 2.56
C MET A 25 9.70 5.30 2.86
N LEU A 26 8.72 4.39 2.99
CA LEU A 26 9.00 3.02 3.42
C LEU A 26 9.59 2.17 2.30
N LEU A 27 9.10 2.31 1.07
CA LEU A 27 9.63 1.57 -0.07
C LEU A 27 11.07 2.01 -0.40
N THR A 28 11.34 3.31 -0.36
CA THR A 28 12.71 3.84 -0.56
C THR A 28 13.65 3.35 0.53
N GLY A 29 13.22 3.38 1.79
CA GLY A 29 13.98 2.82 2.91
C GLY A 29 14.23 1.32 2.75
N TRP A 30 13.24 0.57 2.32
CA TRP A 30 13.36 -0.85 2.05
C TRP A 30 14.36 -1.16 0.93
N ILE A 31 14.26 -0.45 -0.19
CA ILE A 31 15.20 -0.57 -1.31
C ILE A 31 16.63 -0.24 -0.86
N LEU A 32 16.81 0.80 -0.05
CA LEU A 32 18.11 1.17 0.50
C LEU A 32 18.68 0.03 1.37
N VAL A 33 17.90 -0.53 2.27
CA VAL A 33 18.35 -1.61 3.16
C VAL A 33 18.67 -2.87 2.37
N VAL A 34 17.73 -3.37 1.56
CA VAL A 34 17.87 -4.64 0.84
C VAL A 34 18.84 -4.53 -0.34
N GLY A 35 18.78 -3.42 -1.08
CA GLY A 35 19.55 -3.24 -2.30
C GLY A 35 20.96 -2.69 -2.09
N LEU A 36 21.23 -2.06 -0.96
CA LEU A 36 22.52 -1.43 -0.70
C LEU A 36 23.14 -1.87 0.62
N LEU A 37 22.49 -1.67 1.75
CA LEU A 37 23.12 -1.88 3.06
C LEU A 37 23.42 -3.34 3.37
N ILE A 38 22.55 -4.28 2.98
CA ILE A 38 22.80 -5.72 3.14
C ILE A 38 23.91 -6.20 2.22
N PRO A 39 23.89 -5.94 0.89
CA PRO A 39 24.99 -6.37 0.02
C PRO A 39 26.35 -5.76 0.38
N MET A 40 26.38 -4.57 0.95
CA MET A 40 27.61 -3.92 1.43
C MET A 40 28.08 -4.41 2.81
N GLY A 41 27.30 -5.27 3.47
CA GLY A 41 27.64 -5.80 4.80
C GLY A 41 27.41 -4.86 5.97
N PHE A 42 26.72 -3.73 5.78
CA PHE A 42 26.36 -2.81 6.87
C PHE A 42 25.20 -3.33 7.71
N VAL A 43 24.35 -4.15 7.13
CA VAL A 43 23.21 -4.79 7.81
C VAL A 43 23.25 -6.28 7.53
N ASP A 44 23.13 -7.09 8.57
CA ASP A 44 23.05 -8.54 8.45
C ASP A 44 21.71 -8.96 7.84
N ALA A 45 21.74 -9.90 6.89
CA ALA A 45 20.53 -10.40 6.23
C ALA A 45 19.52 -11.01 7.22
N SER A 46 19.98 -11.52 8.37
CA SER A 46 19.11 -12.03 9.43
C SER A 46 18.23 -10.96 10.08
N ALA A 47 18.56 -9.68 9.89
CA ALA A 47 17.71 -8.57 10.33
C ALA A 47 16.32 -8.57 9.64
N LEU A 48 16.23 -9.17 8.44
CA LEU A 48 15.01 -9.34 7.65
C LEU A 48 14.42 -10.76 7.75
N SER A 49 14.83 -11.55 8.75
CA SER A 49 14.24 -12.86 8.95
C SER A 49 12.73 -12.77 9.23
N TYR A 50 11.99 -13.81 8.85
CA TYR A 50 10.55 -13.89 9.08
C TYR A 50 10.22 -13.67 10.58
N ASP A 51 10.96 -14.30 11.48
CA ASP A 51 10.70 -14.20 12.93
C ASP A 51 10.84 -12.76 13.45
N ARG A 52 11.81 -12.01 12.96
CA ARG A 52 11.96 -10.59 13.32
C ARG A 52 10.85 -9.73 12.73
N ALA A 53 10.52 -9.94 11.44
CA ALA A 53 9.44 -9.21 10.79
C ALA A 53 8.08 -9.48 11.45
N HIS A 54 7.81 -10.76 11.75
CA HIS A 54 6.62 -11.18 12.48
C HIS A 54 6.59 -10.59 13.88
N GLY A 55 7.71 -10.67 14.62
CA GLY A 55 7.83 -10.09 15.95
C GLY A 55 7.59 -8.58 15.97
N LEU A 56 8.14 -7.82 15.01
CA LEU A 56 7.88 -6.38 14.87
C LEU A 56 6.41 -6.10 14.59
N ALA A 57 5.78 -6.88 13.70
CA ALA A 57 4.39 -6.68 13.34
C ALA A 57 3.43 -7.00 14.51
N THR A 58 3.73 -8.01 15.32
CA THR A 58 2.81 -8.51 16.35
C THR A 58 3.09 -7.98 17.75
N SER A 59 4.35 -7.65 18.09
CA SER A 59 4.73 -7.22 19.44
C SER A 59 4.68 -5.71 19.66
N TRP A 60 4.67 -4.92 18.61
CA TRP A 60 4.67 -3.47 18.76
C TRP A 60 3.25 -2.95 18.99
N MET A 61 2.97 -2.68 20.28
CA MET A 61 1.65 -2.24 20.75
C MET A 61 1.75 -0.85 21.39
N PHE A 62 0.69 -0.06 21.20
CA PHE A 62 0.46 1.18 21.94
C PHE A 62 -0.87 1.07 22.69
N GLY A 63 -0.80 0.72 23.98
CA GLY A 63 -1.98 0.33 24.74
C GLY A 63 -2.62 -0.92 24.14
N VAL A 64 -3.87 -0.81 23.69
CA VAL A 64 -4.62 -1.89 23.00
C VAL A 64 -4.46 -1.87 21.47
N LEU A 65 -3.74 -0.89 20.93
CA LEU A 65 -3.60 -0.72 19.48
C LEU A 65 -2.40 -1.51 18.94
N PRO A 66 -2.59 -2.42 17.99
CA PRO A 66 -1.52 -3.19 17.37
C PRO A 66 -0.80 -2.35 16.30
N ILE A 67 0.12 -1.48 16.73
CA ILE A 67 0.80 -0.51 15.86
C ILE A 67 1.58 -1.20 14.73
N GLY A 68 2.26 -2.29 15.02
CA GLY A 68 3.01 -3.06 14.01
C GLY A 68 2.09 -3.58 12.90
N GLN A 69 0.95 -4.16 13.26
CA GLN A 69 -0.05 -4.65 12.30
C GLN A 69 -0.69 -3.49 11.51
N LEU A 70 -0.95 -2.35 12.15
CA LEU A 70 -1.49 -1.16 11.47
C LEU A 70 -0.50 -0.60 10.43
N ILE A 71 0.79 -0.54 10.77
CA ILE A 71 1.84 -0.13 9.83
C ILE A 71 1.93 -1.12 8.68
N LEU A 72 1.91 -2.42 8.94
CA LEU A 72 1.96 -3.45 7.92
C LEU A 72 0.72 -3.38 7.01
N ALA A 73 -0.47 -3.21 7.57
CA ALA A 73 -1.69 -3.01 6.79
C ALA A 73 -1.60 -1.77 5.89
N ALA A 74 -1.15 -0.64 6.42
CA ALA A 74 -0.94 0.58 5.65
C ALA A 74 0.05 0.38 4.50
N LEU A 75 1.15 -0.34 4.75
CA LEU A 75 2.20 -0.65 3.79
C LEU A 75 1.70 -1.52 2.64
N LEU A 76 0.78 -2.42 2.90
CA LEU A 76 0.19 -3.30 1.88
C LEU A 76 -0.96 -2.61 1.12
N ILE A 77 -1.79 -1.84 1.81
CA ILE A 77 -3.03 -1.28 1.27
C ILE A 77 -2.79 0.01 0.48
N LEU A 78 -2.06 0.97 1.07
CA LEU A 78 -1.93 2.30 0.46
C LEU A 78 -1.24 2.31 -0.91
N PRO A 79 -0.21 1.48 -1.18
CA PRO A 79 0.39 1.39 -2.52
C PRO A 79 -0.57 0.85 -3.58
N LEU A 80 -1.54 -0.01 -3.22
CA LEU A 80 -2.57 -0.50 -4.16
C LEU A 80 -3.43 0.65 -4.66
N TRP A 81 -3.88 1.53 -3.77
CA TRP A 81 -4.68 2.71 -4.12
C TRP A 81 -3.89 3.72 -4.93
N LYS A 82 -2.62 3.94 -4.55
CA LYS A 82 -1.69 4.78 -5.33
C LYS A 82 -1.52 4.23 -6.74
N GLY A 83 -1.24 2.94 -6.87
CA GLY A 83 -1.07 2.26 -8.16
C GLY A 83 -2.32 2.36 -9.03
N ALA A 84 -3.49 2.04 -8.47
CA ALA A 84 -4.77 2.12 -9.16
C ALA A 84 -5.04 3.54 -9.68
N HIS A 85 -4.77 4.58 -8.87
CA HIS A 85 -4.96 5.96 -9.27
C HIS A 85 -3.98 6.38 -10.39
N HIS A 86 -2.70 6.04 -10.28
CA HIS A 86 -1.72 6.36 -11.31
C HIS A 86 -2.01 5.68 -12.64
N VAL A 87 -2.36 4.39 -12.62
CA VAL A 87 -2.70 3.64 -13.84
C VAL A 87 -3.94 4.23 -14.49
N ARG A 88 -4.97 4.58 -13.69
CA ARG A 88 -6.17 5.27 -14.20
C ARG A 88 -5.80 6.59 -14.88
N SER A 89 -5.03 7.45 -14.21
CA SER A 89 -4.61 8.75 -14.76
C SER A 89 -3.83 8.57 -16.07
N LEU A 90 -2.88 7.65 -16.10
CA LEU A 90 -2.10 7.35 -17.29
C LEU A 90 -2.98 6.91 -18.46
N LEU A 91 -3.98 6.07 -18.23
CA LEU A 91 -4.89 5.59 -19.27
C LEU A 91 -5.78 6.71 -19.80
N ILE A 92 -6.18 7.67 -18.96
CA ILE A 92 -6.92 8.87 -19.40
C ILE A 92 -6.02 9.73 -20.30
N ASP A 93 -4.79 9.99 -19.90
CA ASP A 93 -3.81 10.80 -20.63
C ASP A 93 -3.45 10.18 -21.99
N LEU A 94 -3.48 8.85 -22.10
CA LEU A 94 -3.29 8.11 -23.35
C LEU A 94 -4.55 8.07 -24.26
N GLY A 95 -5.59 8.85 -23.95
CA GLY A 95 -6.80 8.97 -24.75
C GLY A 95 -7.94 8.03 -24.35
N GLY A 96 -7.83 7.36 -23.20
CA GLY A 96 -8.85 6.44 -22.66
C GLY A 96 -10.00 7.11 -21.90
N GLY A 97 -10.15 8.43 -21.96
CA GLY A 97 -11.13 9.19 -21.17
C GLY A 97 -12.58 8.76 -21.33
N GLU A 98 -12.97 8.27 -22.52
CA GLU A 98 -14.32 7.75 -22.76
C GLU A 98 -14.65 6.51 -21.91
N ARG A 99 -13.63 5.72 -21.54
CA ARG A 99 -13.76 4.49 -20.77
C ARG A 99 -13.40 4.68 -19.29
N ASP A 100 -13.19 5.92 -18.84
CA ASP A 100 -12.73 6.23 -17.47
C ASP A 100 -13.62 5.58 -16.39
N GLY A 101 -14.94 5.58 -16.57
CA GLY A 101 -15.85 4.95 -15.61
C GLY A 101 -15.63 3.43 -15.45
N LEU A 102 -15.33 2.73 -16.53
CA LEU A 102 -15.07 1.29 -16.52
C LEU A 102 -13.68 0.99 -15.95
N VAL A 103 -12.68 1.70 -16.44
CA VAL A 103 -11.29 1.55 -16.01
C VAL A 103 -11.15 1.88 -14.52
N GLY A 104 -11.72 2.99 -14.07
CA GLY A 104 -11.70 3.38 -12.66
C GLY A 104 -12.38 2.35 -11.76
N SER A 105 -13.55 1.85 -12.18
CA SER A 105 -14.26 0.82 -11.40
C SER A 105 -13.48 -0.48 -11.29
N LEU A 106 -12.82 -0.90 -12.36
CA LEU A 106 -11.99 -2.11 -12.37
C LEU A 106 -10.76 -1.95 -11.47
N LEU A 107 -10.00 -0.87 -11.64
CA LEU A 107 -8.76 -0.63 -10.89
C LEU A 107 -9.01 -0.43 -9.41
N TYR A 108 -10.02 0.37 -9.03
CA TYR A 108 -10.38 0.55 -7.64
C TYR A 108 -11.05 -0.69 -7.04
N GLY A 109 -11.76 -1.48 -7.84
CA GLY A 109 -12.26 -2.79 -7.43
C GLY A 109 -11.14 -3.76 -7.08
N ILE A 110 -10.09 -3.82 -7.89
CA ILE A 110 -8.88 -4.62 -7.62
C ILE A 110 -8.19 -4.11 -6.35
N ALA A 111 -8.02 -2.79 -6.20
CA ALA A 111 -7.42 -2.21 -5.00
C ALA A 111 -8.23 -2.53 -3.75
N LEU A 112 -9.56 -2.50 -3.83
CA LEU A 112 -10.45 -2.85 -2.71
C LEU A 112 -10.31 -4.33 -2.32
N VAL A 113 -10.37 -5.23 -3.29
CA VAL A 113 -10.21 -6.68 -3.04
C VAL A 113 -8.83 -6.96 -2.44
N GLY A 114 -7.77 -6.39 -3.03
CA GLY A 114 -6.41 -6.50 -2.49
C GLY A 114 -6.29 -5.96 -1.07
N SER A 115 -6.99 -4.86 -0.75
CA SER A 115 -7.02 -4.28 0.60
C SER A 115 -7.70 -5.22 1.61
N VAL A 116 -8.81 -5.84 1.23
CA VAL A 116 -9.50 -6.83 2.07
C VAL A 116 -8.60 -8.03 2.33
N MET A 117 -7.95 -8.56 1.29
CA MET A 117 -7.02 -9.69 1.43
C MET A 117 -5.83 -9.34 2.33
N ALA A 118 -5.28 -8.13 2.19
CA ALA A 118 -4.20 -7.63 3.03
C ALA A 118 -4.63 -7.54 4.50
N LEU A 119 -5.83 -7.00 4.77
CA LEU A 119 -6.38 -6.94 6.14
C LEU A 119 -6.56 -8.32 6.75
N ILE A 120 -7.13 -9.26 5.98
CA ILE A 120 -7.29 -10.65 6.45
C ILE A 120 -5.93 -11.25 6.80
N GLY A 121 -4.92 -11.07 5.93
CA GLY A 121 -3.57 -11.57 6.17
C GLY A 121 -2.91 -10.95 7.40
N VAL A 122 -3.07 -9.64 7.60
CA VAL A 122 -2.47 -8.93 8.75
C VAL A 122 -3.15 -9.31 10.06
N VAL A 123 -4.47 -9.50 10.06
CA VAL A 123 -5.22 -9.92 11.27
C VAL A 123 -4.93 -11.38 11.64
N ALA A 124 -4.56 -12.21 10.67
CA ALA A 124 -4.22 -13.61 10.87
C ALA A 124 -2.79 -13.83 11.40
N LEU A 125 -1.96 -12.79 11.51
CA LEU A 125 -0.62 -12.85 12.12
C LEU A 125 -0.69 -12.97 13.63
#